data_d4253a18c79b14180046555352d531cb
#
_entry.id   d4253a18c79b14180046555352d531cb
#
_cell.length_a   1.000
_cell.length_b   1.000
_cell.length_c   1.000
_cell.angle_alpha   90.00
_cell.angle_beta   90.00
_cell.angle_gamma   90.00
#
_symmetry.space_group_name_H-M   'P 1'
#
loop_
_entity.id
_entity.type
_entity.pdbx_description
1 polymer ?
#
loop_
_entity_poly.entity_id
_entity_poly.type
_entity_poly.pdbx_seq_one_letter_code
_entity_poly.pdbx_strand_id
1 'polypeptide(L)'
;PGDWSSDVCSSDLYLYSAMEDYRIDIMIESGPNARSVQIALNPFTLIGATTRSGLLTAPLRARFGINMRLEYYNATTLSNIIKRSASILKVPIEDAAAFEIARRSRGTPRIANLLLRRVRDFAQIQGNGTITLDIARIGLKALNVDQHGLDDMDNRILSTIIDKFKGGPVGLNTIATAVGEEAGTIEEVYEPFLIQEGYLMRTP
;
A
#
# COMPACT_ATOMS: atom_id res chain seq x y z
N PRO A 1 -0.64 -16.70 19.62
CA PRO A 1 -1.49 -15.75 18.98
C PRO A 1 -1.88 -14.72 20.03
N GLY A 2 -1.16 -13.61 20.05
CA GLY A 2 -1.43 -12.50 20.96
C GLY A 2 -2.67 -11.75 20.47
N ASP A 3 -3.59 -11.49 21.38
CA ASP A 3 -4.78 -10.70 21.12
C ASP A 3 -4.39 -9.23 20.96
N TRP A 4 -4.20 -8.79 19.72
CA TRP A 4 -3.83 -7.41 19.36
C TRP A 4 -4.96 -6.40 19.63
N SER A 5 -6.17 -6.87 19.99
CA SER A 5 -7.31 -6.01 20.26
C SER A 5 -7.21 -5.25 21.58
N SER A 6 -6.49 -5.80 22.57
CA SER A 6 -6.28 -5.14 23.86
C SER A 6 -5.19 -4.07 23.82
N ASP A 7 -4.17 -4.24 22.98
CA ASP A 7 -3.03 -3.31 22.89
C ASP A 7 -3.37 -2.01 22.15
N VAL A 8 -4.30 -2.05 21.20
CA VAL A 8 -4.75 -0.85 20.47
C VAL A 8 -5.50 0.11 21.41
N CYS A 9 -6.31 -0.41 22.32
CA CYS A 9 -7.09 0.43 23.25
C CYS A 9 -6.19 1.14 24.29
N SER A 10 -5.09 0.52 24.71
CA SER A 10 -4.17 1.14 25.69
C SER A 10 -3.29 2.21 25.04
N SER A 11 -2.81 2.01 23.81
CA SER A 11 -2.02 3.00 23.09
C SER A 11 -2.81 4.23 22.68
N ASP A 12 -4.11 4.09 22.38
CA ASP A 12 -4.99 5.22 22.06
C ASP A 12 -5.11 6.19 23.25
N LEU A 13 -5.15 5.69 24.50
CA LEU A 13 -5.27 6.53 25.70
C LEU A 13 -4.07 7.44 25.88
N TYR A 14 -2.85 6.97 25.60
CA TYR A 14 -1.64 7.81 25.65
C TYR A 14 -1.68 8.92 24.59
N LEU A 15 -2.20 8.61 23.38
CA LEU A 15 -2.33 9.59 22.33
C LEU A 15 -3.36 10.67 22.68
N TYR A 16 -4.43 10.34 23.36
CA TYR A 16 -5.45 11.33 23.76
C TYR A 16 -4.87 12.41 24.66
N SER A 17 -4.19 12.01 25.74
CA SER A 17 -3.54 12.95 26.66
C SER A 17 -2.44 13.78 25.96
N ALA A 18 -1.69 13.15 25.05
CA ALA A 18 -0.68 13.84 24.27
C ALA A 18 -1.27 14.91 23.34
N MET A 19 -2.41 14.63 22.70
CA MET A 19 -3.06 15.53 21.75
C MET A 19 -3.84 16.67 22.42
N GLU A 20 -4.42 16.41 23.59
CA GLU A 20 -5.26 17.39 24.30
C GLU A 20 -4.46 18.22 25.30
N ASP A 21 -3.65 17.56 26.13
CA ASP A 21 -2.99 18.18 27.29
C ASP A 21 -1.48 18.35 27.13
N TYR A 22 -0.91 17.90 26.01
CA TYR A 22 0.55 17.86 25.78
C TYR A 22 1.28 17.11 26.90
N ARG A 23 0.73 15.96 27.33
CA ARG A 23 1.29 15.11 28.37
C ARG A 23 1.18 13.64 27.99
N ILE A 24 2.16 12.86 28.46
CA ILE A 24 2.12 11.40 28.36
C ILE A 24 2.30 10.83 29.75
N ASP A 25 1.39 9.94 30.15
CA ASP A 25 1.49 9.21 31.41
C ASP A 25 2.13 7.84 31.13
N ILE A 26 3.34 7.61 31.63
CA ILE A 26 4.05 6.35 31.46
C ILE A 26 3.94 5.55 32.75
N MET A 27 3.42 4.32 32.67
CA MET A 27 3.41 3.37 33.76
C MET A 27 4.79 2.73 33.89
N ILE A 28 5.48 2.92 35.02
CA ILE A 28 6.84 2.39 35.25
C ILE A 28 6.79 0.95 35.73
N GLU A 29 5.77 0.55 36.50
CA GLU A 29 5.59 -0.79 37.04
C GLU A 29 4.15 -1.28 36.85
N SER A 30 3.99 -2.61 36.69
CA SER A 30 2.69 -3.27 36.72
C SER A 30 2.42 -3.91 38.06
N GLY A 31 1.22 -3.71 38.62
CA GLY A 31 0.80 -4.33 39.86
C GLY A 31 0.32 -3.32 40.95
N PRO A 32 0.15 -3.76 42.21
CA PRO A 32 -0.41 -2.93 43.27
C PRO A 32 0.41 -1.67 43.62
N ASN A 33 1.68 -1.63 43.22
CA ASN A 33 2.61 -0.51 43.42
C ASN A 33 2.88 0.29 42.14
N ALA A 34 2.04 0.15 41.10
CA ALA A 34 2.20 0.85 39.84
C ALA A 34 2.30 2.37 40.07
N ARG A 35 3.38 2.97 39.59
CA ARG A 35 3.59 4.41 39.55
C ARG A 35 3.50 4.92 38.13
N SER A 36 2.71 5.99 37.94
CA SER A 36 2.72 6.72 36.67
C SER A 36 3.68 7.92 36.77
N VAL A 37 4.46 8.13 35.72
CA VAL A 37 5.25 9.35 35.53
C VAL A 37 4.67 10.12 34.42
N GLN A 38 4.29 11.36 34.69
CA GLN A 38 3.75 12.28 33.70
C GLN A 38 4.90 13.06 33.07
N ILE A 39 4.99 12.98 31.73
CA ILE A 39 5.97 13.70 30.93
C ILE A 39 5.25 14.82 30.18
N ALA A 40 5.66 16.05 30.38
CA ALA A 40 5.17 17.18 29.61
C ALA A 40 5.82 17.21 28.21
N LEU A 41 5.00 17.43 27.19
CA LEU A 41 5.43 17.56 25.80
C LEU A 41 5.41 19.02 25.37
N ASN A 42 6.35 19.39 24.53
CA ASN A 42 6.24 20.66 23.81
C ASN A 42 5.09 20.59 22.80
N PRO A 43 4.45 21.73 22.43
CA PRO A 43 3.46 21.76 21.37
C PRO A 43 4.01 21.12 20.08
N PHE A 44 3.23 20.23 19.48
CA PHE A 44 3.62 19.46 18.30
C PHE A 44 2.43 19.30 17.33
N THR A 45 2.73 18.97 16.09
CA THR A 45 1.73 18.59 15.10
C THR A 45 1.78 17.07 14.91
N LEU A 46 0.67 16.40 15.17
CA LEU A 46 0.55 14.96 14.94
C LEU A 46 0.01 14.71 13.53
N ILE A 47 0.73 13.90 12.76
CA ILE A 47 0.30 13.43 11.45
C ILE A 47 0.23 11.90 11.52
N GLY A 48 -0.95 11.35 11.24
CA GLY A 48 -1.20 9.92 11.17
C GLY A 48 -1.61 9.50 9.76
N ALA A 49 -1.28 8.26 9.39
CA ALA A 49 -1.74 7.63 8.16
C ALA A 49 -2.15 6.19 8.46
N THR A 50 -3.24 5.75 7.85
CA THR A 50 -3.73 4.38 7.97
C THR A 50 -4.38 3.92 6.67
N THR A 51 -4.26 2.65 6.36
CA THR A 51 -5.03 1.99 5.30
C THR A 51 -6.41 1.55 5.77
N ARG A 52 -6.63 1.47 7.09
CA ARG A 52 -7.84 0.98 7.74
C ARG A 52 -8.49 2.07 8.60
N SER A 53 -9.04 3.09 7.96
CA SER A 53 -9.72 4.19 8.68
C SER A 53 -10.91 3.72 9.54
N GLY A 54 -11.52 2.58 9.21
CA GLY A 54 -12.61 1.97 9.97
C GLY A 54 -12.20 1.42 11.34
N LEU A 55 -10.91 1.08 11.53
CA LEU A 55 -10.38 0.61 12.81
C LEU A 55 -10.03 1.75 13.78
N LEU A 56 -9.95 2.99 13.29
CA LEU A 56 -9.77 4.14 14.16
C LEU A 56 -11.03 4.37 14.99
N THR A 57 -10.86 4.45 16.30
CA THR A 57 -11.97 4.77 17.20
C THR A 57 -12.56 6.15 16.88
N ALA A 58 -13.86 6.31 17.09
CA ALA A 58 -14.52 7.59 16.83
C ALA A 58 -13.90 8.75 17.64
N PRO A 59 -13.52 8.57 18.93
CA PRO A 59 -12.83 9.59 19.70
C PRO A 59 -11.47 9.98 19.12
N LEU A 60 -10.67 9.01 18.64
CA LEU A 60 -9.37 9.32 18.03
C LEU A 60 -9.55 10.10 16.73
N ARG A 61 -10.49 9.68 15.89
CA ARG A 61 -10.79 10.37 14.63
C ARG A 61 -11.25 11.81 14.84
N ALA A 62 -12.06 12.06 15.88
CA ALA A 62 -12.56 13.40 16.20
C ALA A 62 -11.45 14.37 16.65
N ARG A 63 -10.33 13.85 17.19
CA ARG A 63 -9.18 14.66 17.63
C ARG A 63 -8.28 15.14 16.50
N PHE A 64 -8.33 14.47 15.33
CA PHE A 64 -7.69 14.98 14.13
C PHE A 64 -8.55 16.06 13.50
N GLY A 65 -8.05 17.31 13.51
CA GLY A 65 -8.79 18.46 12.95
C GLY A 65 -8.92 18.41 11.42
N ILE A 66 -8.03 17.68 10.74
CA ILE A 66 -8.01 17.54 9.29
C ILE A 66 -7.95 16.06 8.94
N ASN A 67 -8.98 15.58 8.24
CA ASN A 67 -9.04 14.22 7.72
C ASN A 67 -8.99 14.28 6.18
N MET A 68 -7.97 13.66 5.59
CA MET A 68 -7.80 13.60 4.15
C MET A 68 -7.80 12.16 3.68
N ARG A 69 -8.49 11.90 2.57
CA ARG A 69 -8.42 10.63 1.86
C ARG A 69 -7.43 10.80 0.70
N LEU A 70 -6.43 9.92 0.65
CA LEU A 70 -5.52 9.84 -0.48
C LEU A 70 -6.11 8.91 -1.52
N GLU A 71 -6.13 9.38 -2.77
CA GLU A 71 -6.54 8.59 -3.92
C GLU A 71 -5.32 8.10 -4.70
N TYR A 72 -5.55 7.11 -5.55
CA TYR A 72 -4.50 6.63 -6.44
C TYR A 72 -4.16 7.68 -7.50
N TYR A 73 -2.90 7.72 -7.88
CA TYR A 73 -2.42 8.62 -8.91
C TYR A 73 -2.78 8.10 -10.30
N ASN A 74 -3.13 9.00 -11.20
CA ASN A 74 -3.27 8.67 -12.62
C ASN A 74 -1.89 8.42 -13.28
N ALA A 75 -1.89 7.75 -14.43
CA ALA A 75 -0.67 7.38 -15.14
C ALA A 75 0.19 8.60 -15.54
N THR A 76 -0.43 9.73 -15.88
CA THR A 76 0.29 10.96 -16.24
C THR A 76 1.09 11.51 -15.06
N THR A 77 0.47 11.61 -13.89
CA THR A 77 1.15 12.08 -12.68
C THR A 77 2.27 11.11 -12.26
N LEU A 78 2.01 9.79 -12.32
CA LEU A 78 3.03 8.78 -12.03
C LEU A 78 4.20 8.83 -13.02
N SER A 79 3.94 9.08 -14.30
CA SER A 79 5.00 9.27 -15.30
C SER A 79 5.93 10.41 -14.93
N ASN A 80 5.40 11.54 -14.44
CA ASN A 80 6.20 12.65 -13.97
C ASN A 80 7.05 12.27 -12.72
N ILE A 81 6.46 11.50 -11.80
CA ILE A 81 7.18 10.98 -10.63
C ILE A 81 8.32 10.05 -11.07
N ILE A 82 8.06 9.15 -12.04
CA ILE A 82 9.07 8.24 -12.59
C ILE A 82 10.21 9.02 -13.25
N LYS A 83 9.92 10.02 -14.07
CA LYS A 83 10.92 10.87 -14.71
C LYS A 83 11.79 11.59 -13.69
N ARG A 84 11.20 12.16 -12.64
CA ARG A 84 11.93 12.75 -11.53
C ARG A 84 12.81 11.73 -10.81
N SER A 85 12.29 10.55 -10.53
CA SER A 85 13.04 9.46 -9.87
C SER A 85 14.19 8.96 -10.74
N ALA A 86 13.98 8.82 -12.05
CA ALA A 86 15.03 8.45 -13.01
C ALA A 86 16.15 9.49 -13.05
N SER A 87 15.83 10.78 -13.00
CA SER A 87 16.82 11.87 -12.90
C SER A 87 17.65 11.76 -11.61
N ILE A 88 17.02 11.50 -10.47
CA ILE A 88 17.73 11.28 -9.19
C ILE A 88 18.65 10.06 -9.26
N LEU A 89 18.20 8.99 -9.91
CA LEU A 89 18.98 7.78 -10.14
C LEU A 89 20.05 7.94 -11.24
N LYS A 90 20.08 9.10 -11.91
CA LYS A 90 20.98 9.41 -13.04
C LYS A 90 20.84 8.41 -14.19
N VAL A 91 19.63 8.00 -14.50
CA VAL A 91 19.30 7.07 -15.59
C VAL A 91 18.45 7.79 -16.63
N PRO A 92 18.92 7.88 -17.89
CA PRO A 92 18.09 8.42 -18.95
C PRO A 92 16.87 7.53 -19.20
N ILE A 93 15.70 8.15 -19.42
CA ILE A 93 14.44 7.45 -19.68
C ILE A 93 13.65 8.18 -20.75
N GLU A 94 13.08 7.44 -21.70
CA GLU A 94 12.16 7.96 -22.69
C GLU A 94 10.78 8.26 -22.08
N ASP A 95 10.10 9.28 -22.55
CA ASP A 95 8.77 9.65 -22.07
C ASP A 95 7.75 8.51 -22.24
N ALA A 96 7.82 7.78 -23.35
CA ALA A 96 6.98 6.62 -23.61
C ALA A 96 7.26 5.47 -22.63
N ALA A 97 8.53 5.24 -22.27
CA ALA A 97 8.91 4.24 -21.26
C ALA A 97 8.43 4.62 -19.86
N ALA A 98 8.57 5.89 -19.47
CA ALA A 98 8.08 6.39 -18.21
C ALA A 98 6.56 6.24 -18.09
N PHE A 99 5.81 6.52 -19.15
CA PHE A 99 4.36 6.34 -19.18
C PHE A 99 3.96 4.86 -19.15
N GLU A 100 4.70 3.99 -19.86
CA GLU A 100 4.45 2.54 -19.87
C GLU A 100 4.63 1.93 -18.47
N ILE A 101 5.69 2.33 -17.73
CA ILE A 101 5.89 1.91 -16.33
C ILE A 101 4.77 2.49 -15.45
N ALA A 102 4.41 3.76 -15.64
CA ALA A 102 3.40 4.44 -14.84
C ALA A 102 2.03 3.77 -14.91
N ARG A 103 1.56 3.42 -16.11
CA ARG A 103 0.25 2.80 -16.29
C ARG A 103 0.14 1.40 -15.68
N ARG A 104 1.27 0.69 -15.50
CA ARG A 104 1.33 -0.62 -14.85
C ARG A 104 1.66 -0.54 -13.35
N SER A 105 1.69 0.67 -12.77
CA SER A 105 2.10 0.90 -11.39
C SER A 105 0.94 0.96 -10.39
N ARG A 106 -0.24 0.50 -10.76
CA ARG A 106 -1.43 0.43 -9.89
C ARG A 106 -1.72 1.75 -9.15
N GLY A 107 -1.52 2.88 -9.79
CA GLY A 107 -1.77 4.19 -9.19
C GLY A 107 -0.87 4.56 -8.01
N THR A 108 0.20 3.80 -7.69
CA THR A 108 1.02 4.03 -6.50
C THR A 108 2.47 4.39 -6.82
N PRO A 109 3.00 5.50 -6.25
CA PRO A 109 4.41 5.89 -6.44
C PRO A 109 5.41 4.84 -5.95
N ARG A 110 5.05 4.06 -4.91
CA ARG A 110 5.90 2.99 -4.39
C ARG A 110 6.14 1.90 -5.43
N ILE A 111 5.08 1.42 -6.08
CA ILE A 111 5.18 0.41 -7.14
C ILE A 111 5.88 1.00 -8.36
N ALA A 112 5.55 2.24 -8.76
CA ALA A 112 6.20 2.93 -9.87
C ALA A 112 7.74 3.00 -9.68
N ASN A 113 8.19 3.37 -8.51
CA ASN A 113 9.61 3.42 -8.20
C ASN A 113 10.26 2.03 -8.10
N LEU A 114 9.53 1.02 -7.63
CA LEU A 114 10.00 -0.37 -7.63
C LEU A 114 10.22 -0.86 -9.06
N LEU A 115 9.23 -0.71 -9.92
CA LEU A 115 9.30 -1.10 -11.32
C LEU A 115 10.41 -0.34 -12.06
N LEU A 116 10.52 0.98 -11.84
CA LEU A 116 11.60 1.79 -12.42
C LEU A 116 12.99 1.23 -12.09
N ARG A 117 13.26 0.89 -10.82
CA ARG A 117 14.56 0.34 -10.41
C ARG A 117 14.84 -0.99 -11.10
N ARG A 118 13.85 -1.85 -11.23
CA ARG A 118 14.01 -3.14 -11.91
C ARG A 118 14.24 -2.97 -13.40
N VAL A 119 13.44 -2.13 -14.06
CA VAL A 119 13.63 -1.83 -15.50
C VAL A 119 14.98 -1.18 -15.76
N ARG A 120 15.49 -0.33 -14.87
CA ARG A 120 16.85 0.20 -14.94
C ARG A 120 17.91 -0.91 -14.99
N ASP A 121 17.76 -1.94 -14.14
CA ASP A 121 18.70 -3.04 -14.10
C ASP A 121 18.74 -3.77 -15.47
N PHE A 122 17.57 -3.94 -16.14
CA PHE A 122 17.51 -4.44 -17.51
C PHE A 122 18.18 -3.49 -18.52
N ALA A 123 17.98 -2.17 -18.39
CA ALA A 123 18.63 -1.20 -19.27
C ALA A 123 20.15 -1.23 -19.17
N GLN A 124 20.69 -1.48 -17.99
CA GLN A 124 22.13 -1.60 -17.74
C GLN A 124 22.72 -2.89 -18.30
N ILE A 125 21.99 -4.01 -18.24
CA ILE A 125 22.50 -5.33 -18.63
C ILE A 125 22.27 -5.62 -20.11
N GLN A 126 21.08 -5.29 -20.64
CA GLN A 126 20.66 -5.62 -21.99
C GLN A 126 20.65 -4.44 -22.96
N GLY A 127 20.81 -3.23 -22.45
CA GLY A 127 20.81 -1.99 -23.23
C GLY A 127 22.09 -1.18 -23.08
N ASN A 128 21.99 0.09 -23.41
CA ASN A 128 23.08 1.08 -23.30
C ASN A 128 22.97 1.93 -22.02
N GLY A 129 22.19 1.49 -21.05
CA GLY A 129 21.91 2.24 -19.82
C GLY A 129 20.75 3.23 -19.93
N THR A 130 20.11 3.37 -21.09
CA THR A 130 18.91 4.20 -21.30
C THR A 130 17.67 3.32 -21.23
N ILE A 131 16.66 3.76 -20.49
CA ILE A 131 15.37 3.07 -20.43
C ILE A 131 14.53 3.50 -21.62
N THR A 132 14.60 2.69 -22.69
CA THR A 132 13.72 2.84 -23.86
C THR A 132 12.39 2.13 -23.64
N LEU A 133 11.39 2.41 -24.48
CA LEU A 133 10.09 1.74 -24.40
C LEU A 133 10.22 0.21 -24.51
N ASP A 134 11.10 -0.28 -25.38
CA ASP A 134 11.31 -1.73 -25.57
C ASP A 134 11.95 -2.37 -24.32
N ILE A 135 12.97 -1.74 -23.75
CA ILE A 135 13.57 -2.20 -22.49
C ILE A 135 12.54 -2.19 -21.37
N ALA A 136 11.70 -1.16 -21.27
CA ALA A 136 10.65 -1.12 -20.28
C ALA A 136 9.66 -2.29 -20.44
N ARG A 137 9.24 -2.61 -21.65
CA ARG A 137 8.36 -3.75 -21.93
C ARG A 137 9.01 -5.09 -21.60
N ILE A 138 10.28 -5.27 -21.96
CA ILE A 138 11.05 -6.48 -21.63
C ILE A 138 11.14 -6.65 -20.12
N GLY A 139 11.55 -5.61 -19.39
CA GLY A 139 11.68 -5.64 -17.94
C GLY A 139 10.35 -5.91 -17.24
N LEU A 140 9.27 -5.24 -17.64
CA LEU A 140 7.94 -5.45 -17.08
C LEU A 140 7.41 -6.86 -17.35
N LYS A 141 7.65 -7.41 -18.54
CA LYS A 141 7.32 -8.80 -18.86
C LYS A 141 8.11 -9.79 -18.01
N ALA A 142 9.41 -9.55 -17.82
CA ALA A 142 10.25 -10.41 -16.97
C ALA A 142 9.86 -10.35 -15.48
N LEU A 143 9.19 -9.28 -15.05
CA LEU A 143 8.62 -9.12 -13.71
C LEU A 143 7.20 -9.69 -13.61
N ASN A 144 6.69 -10.33 -14.66
CA ASN A 144 5.33 -10.85 -14.74
C ASN A 144 4.23 -9.79 -14.51
N VAL A 145 4.52 -8.52 -14.88
CA VAL A 145 3.53 -7.45 -14.85
C VAL A 145 2.95 -7.29 -16.25
N ASP A 146 1.68 -7.63 -16.39
CA ASP A 146 1.02 -7.59 -17.70
C ASP A 146 0.67 -6.16 -18.17
N GLN A 147 0.03 -6.05 -19.32
CA GLN A 147 -0.35 -4.76 -19.90
C GLN A 147 -1.37 -3.96 -19.08
N HIS A 148 -2.08 -4.61 -18.17
CA HIS A 148 -3.07 -4.01 -17.26
C HIS A 148 -2.50 -3.71 -15.88
N GLY A 149 -1.24 -4.08 -15.63
CA GLY A 149 -0.60 -3.93 -14.31
C GLY A 149 -0.94 -5.04 -13.33
N LEU A 150 -1.52 -6.14 -13.83
CA LEU A 150 -1.77 -7.35 -13.05
C LEU A 150 -0.47 -8.15 -12.90
N ASP A 151 -0.23 -8.66 -11.70
CA ASP A 151 0.88 -9.59 -11.43
C ASP A 151 0.39 -11.06 -11.44
N ASP A 152 1.31 -11.98 -11.14
CA ASP A 152 1.01 -13.40 -11.12
C ASP A 152 -0.10 -13.77 -10.14
N MET A 153 -0.14 -13.12 -8.97
CA MET A 153 -1.15 -13.42 -7.96
C MET A 153 -2.52 -12.85 -8.35
N ASP A 154 -2.58 -11.66 -8.94
CA ASP A 154 -3.83 -11.12 -9.47
C ASP A 154 -4.42 -12.03 -10.53
N ASN A 155 -3.59 -12.44 -11.50
CA ASN A 155 -4.00 -13.35 -12.55
C ASN A 155 -4.45 -14.71 -11.99
N ARG A 156 -3.76 -15.21 -10.95
CA ARG A 156 -4.12 -16.46 -10.27
C ARG A 156 -5.45 -16.35 -9.53
N ILE A 157 -5.71 -15.21 -8.87
CA ILE A 157 -6.98 -14.94 -8.21
C ILE A 157 -8.10 -14.90 -9.25
N LEU A 158 -7.94 -14.09 -10.30
CA LEU A 158 -8.96 -13.93 -11.36
C LEU A 158 -9.24 -15.25 -12.09
N SER A 159 -8.19 -15.97 -12.51
CA SER A 159 -8.34 -17.28 -13.16
C SER A 159 -9.02 -18.29 -12.24
N THR A 160 -8.69 -18.29 -10.95
CA THR A 160 -9.33 -19.16 -9.96
C THR A 160 -10.84 -18.87 -9.86
N ILE A 161 -11.23 -17.60 -9.81
CA ILE A 161 -12.65 -17.22 -9.76
C ILE A 161 -13.37 -17.60 -11.05
N ILE A 162 -12.75 -17.37 -12.21
CA ILE A 162 -13.35 -17.68 -13.52
C ILE A 162 -13.45 -19.19 -13.72
N ASP A 163 -12.35 -19.91 -13.59
CA ASP A 163 -12.26 -21.31 -14.01
C ASP A 163 -12.91 -22.25 -12.99
N LYS A 164 -12.65 -22.04 -11.69
CA LYS A 164 -13.14 -22.93 -10.62
C LYS A 164 -14.53 -22.55 -10.11
N PHE A 165 -14.84 -21.24 -10.09
CA PHE A 165 -16.08 -20.72 -9.51
C PHE A 165 -17.01 -20.07 -10.55
N LYS A 166 -16.73 -20.19 -11.84
CA LYS A 166 -17.57 -19.74 -12.97
C LYS A 166 -17.93 -18.26 -12.91
N GLY A 167 -17.02 -17.42 -12.41
CA GLY A 167 -17.23 -15.99 -12.27
C GLY A 167 -17.87 -15.53 -10.96
N GLY A 168 -18.07 -16.42 -10.02
CA GLY A 168 -18.50 -16.03 -8.71
C GLY A 168 -19.81 -16.39 -8.25
N PRO A 169 -20.49 -15.93 -7.16
CA PRO A 169 -19.82 -15.33 -6.00
C PRO A 169 -18.98 -16.38 -5.23
N VAL A 170 -17.88 -15.95 -4.64
CA VAL A 170 -16.97 -16.82 -3.88
C VAL A 170 -16.45 -16.08 -2.64
N GLY A 171 -16.38 -16.79 -1.50
CA GLY A 171 -15.90 -16.21 -0.25
C GLY A 171 -14.38 -16.01 -0.25
N LEU A 172 -13.93 -14.95 0.43
CA LEU A 172 -12.52 -14.58 0.53
C LEU A 172 -11.63 -15.75 1.03
N ASN A 173 -12.04 -16.45 2.07
CA ASN A 173 -11.29 -17.62 2.61
C ASN A 173 -11.19 -18.78 1.60
N THR A 174 -12.21 -18.95 0.76
CA THR A 174 -12.20 -19.98 -0.29
C THR A 174 -11.20 -19.62 -1.39
N ILE A 175 -11.16 -18.34 -1.80
CA ILE A 175 -10.16 -17.84 -2.75
C ILE A 175 -8.77 -18.03 -2.16
N ALA A 176 -8.55 -17.57 -0.91
CA ALA A 176 -7.28 -17.66 -0.20
C ALA A 176 -6.72 -19.09 -0.19
N THR A 177 -7.55 -20.05 0.20
CA THR A 177 -7.18 -21.47 0.18
C THR A 177 -6.86 -21.96 -1.24
N ALA A 178 -7.66 -21.54 -2.24
CA ALA A 178 -7.51 -22.02 -3.60
C ALA A 178 -6.25 -21.48 -4.31
N VAL A 179 -5.80 -20.27 -3.94
CA VAL A 179 -4.58 -19.64 -4.49
C VAL A 179 -3.35 -19.85 -3.61
N GLY A 180 -3.51 -20.36 -2.37
CA GLY A 180 -2.43 -20.60 -1.42
C GLY A 180 -1.85 -19.33 -0.82
N GLU A 181 -2.70 -18.34 -0.50
CA GLU A 181 -2.33 -17.08 0.12
C GLU A 181 -3.19 -16.82 1.37
N GLU A 182 -2.76 -15.94 2.27
CA GLU A 182 -3.55 -15.54 3.42
C GLU A 182 -4.71 -14.63 3.01
N ALA A 183 -5.89 -14.85 3.63
CA ALA A 183 -7.09 -14.05 3.34
C ALA A 183 -6.88 -12.55 3.60
N GLY A 184 -6.18 -12.20 4.67
CA GLY A 184 -5.82 -10.81 4.98
C GLY A 184 -4.93 -10.17 3.92
N THR A 185 -3.97 -10.90 3.37
CA THR A 185 -3.11 -10.42 2.28
C THR A 185 -3.93 -10.15 1.01
N ILE A 186 -4.86 -11.05 0.66
CA ILE A 186 -5.74 -10.82 -0.50
C ILE A 186 -6.59 -9.57 -0.28
N GLU A 187 -7.22 -9.42 0.88
CA GLU A 187 -8.09 -8.29 1.21
C GLU A 187 -7.36 -6.95 1.23
N GLU A 188 -6.10 -6.91 1.69
CA GLU A 188 -5.37 -5.66 1.86
C GLU A 188 -4.51 -5.26 0.67
N VAL A 189 -4.01 -6.23 -0.09
CA VAL A 189 -3.01 -5.99 -1.13
C VAL A 189 -3.58 -6.12 -2.54
N TYR A 190 -4.35 -7.18 -2.80
CA TYR A 190 -4.80 -7.51 -4.16
C TYR A 190 -6.22 -7.01 -4.47
N GLU A 191 -7.16 -7.29 -3.59
CA GLU A 191 -8.57 -6.97 -3.79
C GLU A 191 -8.84 -5.47 -4.05
N PRO A 192 -8.21 -4.51 -3.33
CA PRO A 192 -8.48 -3.09 -3.56
C PRO A 192 -8.18 -2.63 -5.00
N PHE A 193 -7.10 -3.12 -5.58
CA PHE A 193 -6.74 -2.82 -6.96
C PHE A 193 -7.71 -3.49 -7.95
N LEU A 194 -8.01 -4.77 -7.75
CA LEU A 194 -8.92 -5.51 -8.61
C LEU A 194 -10.34 -4.94 -8.61
N ILE A 195 -10.81 -4.44 -7.46
CA ILE A 195 -12.11 -3.76 -7.35
C ILE A 195 -12.08 -2.40 -8.04
N GLN A 196 -11.01 -1.63 -7.84
CA GLN A 196 -10.87 -0.30 -8.44
C GLN A 196 -10.87 -0.36 -9.97
N GLU A 197 -10.17 -1.34 -10.54
CA GLU A 197 -10.11 -1.56 -12.00
C GLU A 197 -11.35 -2.28 -12.54
N GLY A 198 -12.31 -2.65 -11.66
CA GLY A 198 -13.57 -3.27 -12.06
C GLY A 198 -13.49 -4.76 -12.38
N TYR A 199 -12.39 -5.42 -12.05
CA TYR A 199 -12.25 -6.88 -12.22
C TYR A 199 -13.07 -7.67 -11.20
N LEU A 200 -13.25 -7.13 -10.00
CA LEU A 200 -14.01 -7.73 -8.91
C LEU A 200 -15.04 -6.77 -8.35
N MET A 201 -16.11 -7.32 -7.78
CA MET A 201 -17.07 -6.60 -6.97
C MET A 201 -17.30 -7.35 -5.66
N ARG A 202 -17.40 -6.64 -4.54
CA ARG A 202 -17.89 -7.22 -3.29
C ARG A 202 -19.42 -7.38 -3.38
N THR A 203 -19.89 -8.57 -3.07
CA THR A 203 -21.31 -8.83 -2.83
C THR A 203 -21.60 -8.77 -1.34
N PRO A 204 -22.82 -8.39 -0.93
CA PRO A 204 -23.25 -8.37 0.47
C PRO A 204 -23.07 -9.73 1.16
#